data_280c471ccd23dbf88fa0080695f3990b
#
_entry.id   280c471ccd23dbf88fa0080695f3990b
#
_cell.length_a   1.000
_cell.length_b   1.000
_cell.length_c   1.000
_cell.angle_alpha   90.00
_cell.angle_beta   90.00
_cell.angle_gamma   90.00
#
_symmetry.space_group_name_H-M   'P 1'
#
loop_
_entity.id
_entity.type
_entity.pdbx_description
1 polymer ?
#
loop_
_entity_poly.entity_id
_entity_poly.type
_entity_poly.pdbx_seq_one_letter_code
_entity_poly.pdbx_strand_id
1 'polypeptide(L)'
;DKAGIETVMLAAPTAPEERLPRILQRCNGFVYAVGLLGVTGERDELASTATKLAARLKALTSVPVLIGVGVSNAEQAVEASTVADGVVMGASVMRRLIEHDADAVGDYVGEVRKALDASSQVK
;
A
#
# COMPACT_ATOMS: atom_id res chain seq x y z
N ASP A 1 -3.54 10.88 -21.61
CA ASP A 1 -4.92 10.66 -22.06
C ASP A 1 -5.01 10.35 -23.55
N LYS A 2 -4.35 11.12 -24.41
CA LYS A 2 -4.41 10.88 -25.87
C LYS A 2 -3.74 9.57 -26.27
N ALA A 3 -2.78 9.08 -25.48
CA ALA A 3 -2.08 7.82 -25.77
C ALA A 3 -2.74 6.60 -25.15
N GLY A 4 -3.85 6.78 -24.44
CA GLY A 4 -4.53 5.67 -23.75
C GLY A 4 -3.81 5.19 -22.50
N ILE A 5 -2.91 6.00 -21.97
CA ILE A 5 -2.16 5.68 -20.75
C ILE A 5 -2.82 6.38 -19.57
N GLU A 6 -3.05 5.64 -18.53
CA GLU A 6 -3.59 6.18 -17.28
C GLU A 6 -2.48 6.49 -16.28
N THR A 7 -2.73 7.46 -15.41
CA THR A 7 -1.76 7.89 -14.42
C THR A 7 -2.17 7.44 -13.04
N VAL A 8 -1.30 6.68 -12.39
CA VAL A 8 -1.42 6.36 -10.97
C VAL A 8 -0.69 7.46 -10.21
N MET A 9 -1.40 8.12 -9.32
CA MET A 9 -0.83 9.23 -8.56
C MET A 9 -0.33 8.77 -7.19
N LEU A 10 0.76 9.38 -6.77
CA LEU A 10 1.32 9.16 -5.44
C LEU A 10 0.79 10.21 -4.47
N ALA A 11 0.38 9.76 -3.30
CA ALA A 11 0.00 10.66 -2.21
C ALA A 11 0.91 10.41 -1.02
N ALA A 12 1.50 11.46 -0.49
CA ALA A 12 2.42 11.39 0.64
C ALA A 12 1.80 12.02 1.89
N PRO A 13 2.18 11.57 3.11
CA PRO A 13 1.66 12.17 4.33
C PRO A 13 1.98 13.66 4.48
N THR A 14 3.05 14.10 3.82
CA THR A 14 3.46 15.50 3.82
C THR A 14 2.65 16.38 2.89
N ALA A 15 1.77 15.81 2.06
CA ALA A 15 0.95 16.60 1.15
C ALA A 15 -0.06 17.43 1.94
N PRO A 16 -0.17 18.74 1.66
CA PRO A 16 -1.21 19.56 2.27
C PRO A 16 -2.59 19.02 1.94
N GLU A 17 -3.52 19.18 2.86
CA GLU A 17 -4.88 18.65 2.68
C GLU A 17 -5.55 19.18 1.42
N GLU A 18 -5.32 20.43 1.09
CA GLU A 18 -5.90 21.04 -0.11
C GLU A 18 -5.33 20.46 -1.41
N ARG A 19 -4.19 19.78 -1.35
CA ARG A 19 -3.58 19.14 -2.51
C ARG A 19 -4.18 17.77 -2.80
N LEU A 20 -4.67 17.07 -1.79
CA LEU A 20 -5.20 15.73 -1.95
C LEU A 20 -6.33 15.63 -2.98
N PRO A 21 -7.34 16.52 -2.97
CA PRO A 21 -8.38 16.48 -4.00
C PRO A 21 -7.84 16.65 -5.41
N ARG A 22 -6.82 17.47 -5.60
CA ARG A 22 -6.20 17.67 -6.93
C ARG A 22 -5.48 16.42 -7.41
N ILE A 23 -4.79 15.73 -6.48
CA ILE A 23 -4.13 14.46 -6.80
C ILE A 23 -5.18 13.43 -7.23
N LEU A 24 -6.27 13.34 -6.48
CA LEU A 24 -7.32 12.38 -6.74
C LEU A 24 -8.04 12.63 -8.07
N GLN A 25 -8.23 13.89 -8.44
CA GLN A 25 -8.86 14.24 -9.72
C GLN A 25 -8.06 13.77 -10.92
N ARG A 26 -6.74 13.64 -10.77
CA ARG A 26 -5.86 13.22 -11.85
C ARG A 26 -5.48 11.76 -11.79
N CYS A 27 -5.99 11.06 -10.80
CA CYS A 27 -5.64 9.66 -10.56
C CYS A 27 -6.61 8.74 -11.28
N ASN A 28 -6.07 7.80 -12.02
CA ASN A 28 -6.84 6.74 -12.65
C ASN A 28 -6.33 5.40 -12.16
N GLY A 29 -7.24 4.44 -12.02
CA GLY A 29 -6.89 3.10 -11.57
C GLY A 29 -6.86 2.99 -10.04
N PHE A 30 -5.81 3.48 -9.41
CA PHE A 30 -5.69 3.48 -7.95
C PHE A 30 -4.78 4.61 -7.48
N VAL A 31 -4.90 4.94 -6.20
CA VAL A 31 -4.02 5.91 -5.53
C VAL A 31 -2.95 5.13 -4.77
N TYR A 32 -1.70 5.51 -4.95
CA TYR A 32 -0.58 4.90 -4.22
C TYR A 32 -0.28 5.77 -2.99
N ALA A 33 -0.69 5.31 -1.83
CA ALA A 33 -0.41 6.00 -0.57
C ALA A 33 0.98 5.61 -0.08
N VAL A 34 1.92 6.54 -0.19
CA VAL A 34 3.30 6.34 0.23
C VAL A 34 3.41 6.71 1.70
N GLY A 35 3.82 5.77 2.54
CA GLY A 35 4.17 6.10 3.91
C GLY A 35 5.54 6.78 3.94
N LEU A 36 5.78 7.63 4.90
CA LEU A 36 7.13 8.10 5.15
C LEU A 36 7.94 6.89 5.59
N LEU A 37 9.03 6.63 4.89
CA LEU A 37 10.04 5.70 5.35
C LEU A 37 10.44 6.15 6.74
N GLY A 38 9.92 5.45 7.71
CA GLY A 38 10.16 5.76 9.08
C GLY A 38 11.63 5.88 9.33
N VAL A 39 11.96 6.90 10.02
CA VAL A 39 13.22 7.02 10.68
C VAL A 39 13.45 5.69 11.39
N THR A 40 14.55 5.10 11.08
CA THR A 40 15.18 3.96 11.70
C THR A 40 14.57 3.49 13.02
N GLY A 41 14.18 2.23 13.07
CA GLY A 41 13.82 1.54 14.30
C GLY A 41 12.34 1.28 14.51
N GLU A 42 11.46 1.87 13.74
CA GLU A 42 10.01 1.69 13.87
C GLU A 42 9.44 0.79 12.79
N ARG A 43 10.17 -0.27 12.43
CA ARG A 43 9.76 -1.16 11.35
C ARG A 43 8.67 -2.15 11.76
N ASP A 44 8.43 -2.29 13.05
CA ASP A 44 7.45 -3.27 13.56
C ASP A 44 6.04 -2.75 13.47
N GLU A 45 5.87 -1.43 13.40
CA GLU A 45 4.58 -0.83 13.15
C GLU A 45 4.54 -0.33 11.71
N LEU A 46 3.52 -0.76 11.00
CA LEU A 46 3.20 -0.09 9.74
C LEU A 46 3.06 1.38 10.09
N ALA A 47 3.86 2.21 9.46
CA ALA A 47 3.92 3.62 9.84
C ALA A 47 2.50 4.16 10.01
N SER A 48 2.18 4.62 11.21
CA SER A 48 0.85 5.17 11.51
C SER A 48 0.48 6.30 10.55
N THR A 49 1.50 6.97 9.98
CA THR A 49 1.33 7.97 8.94
C THR A 49 0.70 7.40 7.68
N ALA A 50 1.08 6.17 7.29
CA ALA A 50 0.52 5.54 6.09
C ALA A 50 -0.95 5.17 6.29
N THR A 51 -1.30 4.61 7.45
CA THR A 51 -2.68 4.23 7.74
C THR A 51 -3.58 5.45 7.87
N LYS A 52 -3.10 6.52 8.50
CA LYS A 52 -3.84 7.77 8.59
C LYS A 52 -4.06 8.40 7.22
N LEU A 53 -3.02 8.41 6.39
CA LEU A 53 -3.15 8.93 5.04
C LEU A 53 -4.16 8.12 4.22
N ALA A 54 -4.10 6.81 4.29
CA ALA A 54 -5.04 5.95 3.58
C ALA A 54 -6.47 6.21 4.01
N ALA A 55 -6.72 6.37 5.32
CA ALA A 55 -8.04 6.69 5.83
C ALA A 55 -8.55 8.04 5.30
N ARG A 56 -7.67 9.05 5.25
CA ARG A 56 -8.03 10.37 4.68
C ARG A 56 -8.39 10.25 3.20
N LEU A 57 -7.61 9.50 2.44
CA LEU A 57 -7.87 9.29 1.02
C LEU A 57 -9.18 8.52 0.79
N LYS A 58 -9.44 7.49 1.57
CA LYS A 58 -10.68 6.73 1.46
C LYS A 58 -11.91 7.59 1.74
N ALA A 59 -11.79 8.59 2.59
CA ALA A 59 -12.87 9.54 2.85
C ALA A 59 -13.12 10.49 1.68
N LEU A 60 -12.14 10.68 0.80
CA LEU A 60 -12.21 11.63 -0.31
C LEU A 60 -12.50 11.01 -1.66
N THR A 61 -12.32 9.70 -1.81
CA THR A 61 -12.45 9.06 -3.13
C THR A 61 -12.98 7.63 -3.00
N SER A 62 -13.64 7.18 -4.08
CA SER A 62 -14.03 5.78 -4.24
C SER A 62 -12.98 4.99 -5.03
N VAL A 63 -11.97 5.65 -5.57
CA VAL A 63 -10.86 4.98 -6.26
C VAL A 63 -10.10 4.12 -5.25
N PRO A 64 -9.69 2.90 -5.61
CA PRO A 64 -8.91 2.07 -4.68
C PRO A 64 -7.66 2.76 -4.18
N VAL A 65 -7.39 2.62 -2.88
CA VAL A 65 -6.20 3.17 -2.23
C VAL A 65 -5.30 2.01 -1.82
N LEU A 66 -4.07 2.01 -2.30
CA LEU A 66 -3.08 1.00 -1.98
C LEU A 66 -1.98 1.63 -1.12
N ILE A 67 -1.60 0.93 -0.05
CA ILE A 67 -0.49 1.36 0.80
C ILE A 67 0.79 0.67 0.32
N GLY A 68 1.83 1.46 0.12
CA GLY A 68 3.10 0.95 -0.37
C GLY A 68 4.29 1.47 0.39
N VAL A 69 4.46 1.08 1.64
CA VAL A 69 5.70 1.28 2.38
C VAL A 69 5.76 0.33 3.56
N GLY A 70 6.88 -0.36 3.67
CA GLY A 70 7.20 -1.11 4.87
C GLY A 70 6.37 -2.34 5.13
N VAL A 71 5.53 -2.75 4.20
CA VAL A 71 4.80 -4.01 4.33
C VAL A 71 5.76 -5.15 4.03
N SER A 72 6.12 -5.90 5.04
CA SER A 72 7.13 -6.96 4.92
C SER A 72 6.63 -8.33 5.36
N ASN A 73 5.45 -8.42 5.94
CA ASN A 73 4.86 -9.69 6.35
C ASN A 73 3.35 -9.69 6.20
N ALA A 74 2.76 -10.86 6.37
CA ALA A 74 1.32 -11.04 6.22
C ALA A 74 0.51 -10.23 7.24
N GLU A 75 1.01 -10.12 8.45
CA GLU A 75 0.32 -9.38 9.53
C GLU A 75 0.20 -7.90 9.19
N GLN A 76 1.29 -7.31 8.69
CA GLN A 76 1.29 -5.91 8.26
C GLN A 76 0.38 -5.69 7.06
N ALA A 77 0.33 -6.65 6.13
CA ALA A 77 -0.59 -6.57 4.99
C ALA A 77 -2.04 -6.56 5.46
N VAL A 78 -2.40 -7.42 6.40
CA VAL A 78 -3.74 -7.46 6.97
C VAL A 78 -4.06 -6.14 7.69
N GLU A 79 -3.12 -5.63 8.49
CA GLU A 79 -3.28 -4.35 9.17
C GLU A 79 -3.56 -3.22 8.17
N ALA A 80 -2.78 -3.16 7.10
CA ALA A 80 -2.97 -2.14 6.06
C ALA A 80 -4.34 -2.28 5.39
N SER A 81 -4.81 -3.49 5.19
CA SER A 81 -6.09 -3.75 4.53
C SER A 81 -7.30 -3.31 5.35
N THR A 82 -7.12 -3.00 6.63
CA THR A 82 -8.23 -2.47 7.45
C THR A 82 -8.60 -1.04 7.05
N VAL A 83 -7.67 -0.30 6.48
CA VAL A 83 -7.87 1.11 6.11
C VAL A 83 -7.66 1.38 4.62
N ALA A 84 -7.12 0.42 3.87
CA ALA A 84 -6.85 0.56 2.44
C ALA A 84 -7.41 -0.64 1.69
N ASP A 85 -7.46 -0.52 0.37
CA ASP A 85 -7.99 -1.57 -0.49
C ASP A 85 -6.95 -2.64 -0.83
N GLY A 86 -5.69 -2.33 -0.64
CA GLY A 86 -4.62 -3.28 -0.90
C GLY A 86 -3.26 -2.76 -0.49
N VAL A 87 -2.25 -3.58 -0.73
CA VAL A 87 -0.87 -3.29 -0.37
C VAL A 87 0.05 -3.47 -1.57
N VAL A 88 1.14 -2.71 -1.57
CA VAL A 88 2.21 -2.85 -2.54
C VAL A 88 3.46 -3.28 -1.79
N MET A 89 4.05 -4.39 -2.22
CA MET A 89 5.26 -4.92 -1.64
C MET A 89 6.36 -4.95 -2.69
N GLY A 90 7.46 -4.27 -2.41
CA GLY A 90 8.60 -4.24 -3.33
C GLY A 90 9.84 -4.81 -2.68
N ALA A 91 10.39 -4.10 -1.72
CA ALA A 91 11.66 -4.46 -1.09
C ALA A 91 11.64 -5.87 -0.47
N SER A 92 10.55 -6.25 0.17
CA SER A 92 10.43 -7.57 0.79
C SER A 92 10.42 -8.70 -0.24
N VAL A 93 9.81 -8.47 -1.39
CA VAL A 93 9.81 -9.43 -2.51
C VAL A 93 11.22 -9.54 -3.08
N MET A 94 11.88 -8.42 -3.32
CA MET A 94 13.25 -8.41 -3.86
C MET A 94 14.23 -9.09 -2.91
N ARG A 95 14.07 -8.88 -1.61
CA ARG A 95 14.93 -9.52 -0.62
C ARG A 95 14.81 -11.04 -0.69
N ARG A 96 13.59 -11.56 -0.80
CA ARG A 96 13.39 -13.00 -0.91
C ARG A 96 13.98 -13.57 -2.20
N LEU A 97 13.88 -12.84 -3.28
CA LEU A 97 14.46 -13.25 -4.55
C LEU A 97 15.99 -13.30 -4.46
N ILE A 98 16.61 -12.29 -3.84
CA ILE A 98 18.07 -12.19 -3.72
C ILE A 98 18.61 -13.22 -2.73
N GLU A 99 17.98 -13.38 -1.58
CA GLU A 99 18.46 -14.27 -0.51
C GLU A 99 18.11 -15.73 -0.75
N HIS A 100 17.08 -15.99 -1.54
CA HIS A 100 16.59 -17.36 -1.81
C HIS A 100 16.42 -17.55 -3.31
N ASP A 101 15.17 -17.68 -3.77
CA ASP A 101 14.87 -17.94 -5.18
C ASP A 101 13.44 -17.49 -5.52
N ALA A 102 13.04 -17.75 -6.76
CA ALA A 102 11.72 -17.39 -7.24
C ALA A 102 10.61 -18.18 -6.52
N ASP A 103 10.87 -19.44 -6.17
CA ASP A 103 9.89 -20.25 -5.44
C ASP A 103 9.59 -19.66 -4.07
N ALA A 104 10.62 -19.15 -3.38
CA ALA A 104 10.45 -18.47 -2.11
C ALA A 104 9.59 -17.21 -2.24
N VAL A 105 9.72 -16.49 -3.35
CA VAL A 105 8.85 -15.33 -3.64
C VAL A 105 7.40 -15.79 -3.77
N GLY A 106 7.16 -16.85 -4.54
CA GLY A 106 5.82 -17.41 -4.71
C GLY A 106 5.19 -17.83 -3.39
N ASP A 107 5.94 -18.52 -2.55
CA ASP A 107 5.47 -18.97 -1.23
C ASP A 107 5.11 -17.76 -0.35
N TYR A 108 5.96 -16.75 -0.34
CA TYR A 108 5.76 -15.54 0.44
C TYR A 108 4.51 -14.79 0.00
N VAL A 109 4.37 -14.53 -1.30
CA VAL A 109 3.20 -13.84 -1.84
C VAL A 109 1.93 -14.63 -1.59
N GLY A 110 2.01 -15.96 -1.73
CA GLY A 110 0.88 -16.86 -1.44
C GLY A 110 0.46 -16.79 0.02
N GLU A 111 1.41 -16.72 0.95
CA GLU A 111 1.14 -16.59 2.37
C GLU A 111 0.41 -15.26 2.68
N VAL A 112 0.89 -14.17 2.10
CA VAL A 112 0.24 -12.86 2.25
C VAL A 112 -1.16 -12.89 1.67
N ARG A 113 -1.34 -13.48 0.47
CA ARG A 113 -2.65 -13.57 -0.17
C ARG A 113 -3.65 -14.35 0.68
N LYS A 114 -3.23 -15.46 1.25
CA LYS A 114 -4.07 -16.27 2.13
C LYS A 114 -4.51 -15.47 3.36
N ALA A 115 -3.58 -14.73 3.96
CA ALA A 115 -3.89 -13.92 5.15
C ALA A 115 -4.90 -12.83 4.82
N LEU A 116 -4.74 -12.17 3.68
CA LEU A 116 -5.67 -11.13 3.24
C LEU A 116 -7.06 -11.70 2.96
N ASP A 117 -7.13 -12.85 2.31
CA ASP A 117 -8.40 -13.50 2.03
C ASP A 117 -9.13 -13.92 3.32
N ALA A 118 -8.39 -14.46 4.28
CA ALA A 118 -8.95 -14.84 5.57
C ALA A 118 -9.50 -13.61 6.33
N SER A 119 -8.78 -12.49 6.28
CA SER A 119 -9.22 -11.28 6.97
C SER A 119 -10.45 -10.65 6.31
N SER A 120 -10.56 -10.70 4.98
CA SER A 120 -11.70 -10.14 4.28
C SER A 120 -12.98 -10.96 4.47
N GLN A 121 -12.87 -12.25 4.77
CA GLN A 121 -14.03 -13.10 5.07
C GLN A 121 -14.67 -12.78 6.43
N VAL A 122 -13.93 -12.10 7.31
CA VAL A 122 -14.40 -11.73 8.63
C VAL A 122 -15.18 -10.40 8.60
N LYS A 123 -15.06 -9.68 7.52
CA LYS A 123 -15.80 -8.42 7.33
C LYS A 123 -17.26 -8.73 6.89
#